data_7af211759bde00a51c0a6af54160eb37
#
_entry.id   7af211759bde00a51c0a6af54160eb37
#
_cell.length_a   1.000
_cell.length_b   1.000
_cell.length_c   1.000
_cell.angle_alpha   90.00
_cell.angle_beta   90.00
_cell.angle_gamma   90.00
#
_symmetry.space_group_name_H-M   'P 1'
#
loop_
_entity.id
_entity.type
_entity.pdbx_description
1 polymer ?
#
loop_
_entity_poly.entity_id
_entity_poly.type
_entity_poly.pdbx_seq_one_letter_code
_entity_poly.pdbx_strand_id
1 'polypeptide(L)'
;RWEKYSKELRDLDPLVHALLTNLYFMAISPLNRHNGRVTQILLQLSLMGQNINSPAPCLMLGRALMTNAHFGIEERLYGLRTRQWSPYLQYMLKTLSKAILLSGDLLSSLQRLYAQAEAYLKMIGLASHAAFLPVIFKHPACRTGEFSSIFTTRRQVASHILNDLARAGILERVEDCLVLKKVDS
;
A
#
# COMPACT_ATOMS: atom_id res chain seq x y z
N ARG A 1 -28.36 -7.18 -3.40
CA ARG A 1 -28.08 -8.59 -3.02
C ARG A 1 -26.82 -8.68 -2.13
N TRP A 2 -25.69 -8.07 -2.50
CA TRP A 2 -24.45 -8.09 -1.71
C TRP A 2 -24.63 -7.55 -0.30
N GLU A 3 -25.30 -6.40 -0.12
CA GLU A 3 -25.61 -5.83 1.19
C GLU A 3 -26.43 -6.77 2.09
N LYS A 4 -27.34 -7.54 1.49
CA LYS A 4 -28.12 -8.54 2.24
C LYS A 4 -27.19 -9.61 2.83
N TYR A 5 -26.30 -10.18 2.01
CA TYR A 5 -25.32 -11.17 2.48
C TYR A 5 -24.38 -10.60 3.54
N SER A 6 -23.91 -9.37 3.36
CA SER A 6 -23.05 -8.71 4.35
C SER A 6 -23.77 -8.56 5.70
N LYS A 7 -25.08 -8.31 5.71
CA LYS A 7 -25.87 -8.23 6.95
C LYS A 7 -26.09 -9.60 7.59
N GLU A 8 -26.34 -10.64 6.80
CA GLU A 8 -26.54 -12.02 7.29
C GLU A 8 -25.28 -12.62 7.93
N LEU A 9 -24.10 -12.13 7.55
CA LEU A 9 -22.79 -12.60 8.04
C LEU A 9 -22.27 -11.81 9.26
N ARG A 10 -23.02 -10.86 9.81
CA ARG A 10 -22.54 -9.95 10.88
C ARG A 10 -22.17 -10.63 12.19
N ASP A 11 -22.76 -11.79 12.47
CA ASP A 11 -22.51 -12.54 13.69
C ASP A 11 -21.22 -13.40 13.62
N LEU A 12 -20.56 -13.40 12.48
CA LEU A 12 -19.28 -14.09 12.30
C LEU A 12 -18.12 -13.24 12.83
N ASP A 13 -16.99 -13.91 13.08
CA ASP A 13 -15.73 -13.23 13.33
C ASP A 13 -15.49 -12.13 12.26
N PRO A 14 -15.07 -10.92 12.66
CA PRO A 14 -14.90 -9.80 11.73
C PRO A 14 -14.01 -10.10 10.52
N LEU A 15 -12.95 -10.90 10.71
CA LEU A 15 -12.06 -11.30 9.63
C LEU A 15 -12.77 -12.26 8.66
N VAL A 16 -13.47 -13.26 9.19
CA VAL A 16 -14.26 -14.21 8.40
C VAL A 16 -15.35 -13.48 7.63
N HIS A 17 -16.05 -12.56 8.30
CA HIS A 17 -17.05 -11.69 7.67
C HIS A 17 -16.47 -10.92 6.49
N ALA A 18 -15.32 -10.24 6.67
CA ALA A 18 -14.66 -9.49 5.60
C ALA A 18 -14.30 -10.38 4.41
N LEU A 19 -13.75 -11.56 4.66
CA LEU A 19 -13.34 -12.51 3.62
C LEU A 19 -14.55 -13.06 2.85
N LEU A 20 -15.60 -13.49 3.52
CA LEU A 20 -16.80 -14.03 2.87
C LEU A 20 -17.57 -12.94 2.12
N THR A 21 -17.69 -11.74 2.68
CA THR A 21 -18.30 -10.60 2.00
C THR A 21 -17.56 -10.25 0.70
N ASN A 22 -16.24 -10.32 0.74
CA ASN A 22 -15.37 -10.15 -0.41
C ASN A 22 -15.58 -11.23 -1.47
N LEU A 23 -15.68 -12.49 -1.07
CA LEU A 23 -15.97 -13.61 -1.95
C LEU A 23 -17.33 -13.44 -2.68
N TYR A 24 -18.37 -13.05 -1.94
CA TYR A 24 -19.70 -12.80 -2.51
C TYR A 24 -19.69 -11.62 -3.49
N PHE A 25 -18.97 -10.55 -3.20
CA PHE A 25 -18.83 -9.43 -4.14
C PHE A 25 -18.21 -9.89 -5.45
N MET A 26 -17.14 -10.69 -5.38
CA MET A 26 -16.51 -11.27 -6.56
C MET A 26 -17.47 -12.20 -7.35
N ALA A 27 -18.25 -13.02 -6.65
CA ALA A 27 -19.20 -13.94 -7.27
C ALA A 27 -20.33 -13.21 -8.00
N ILE A 28 -20.83 -12.13 -7.42
CA ILE A 28 -21.90 -11.32 -8.03
C ILE A 28 -21.38 -10.49 -9.19
N SER A 29 -20.10 -10.08 -9.12
CA SER A 29 -19.45 -9.24 -10.14
C SER A 29 -20.31 -8.05 -10.57
N PRO A 30 -20.73 -7.16 -9.65
CA PRO A 30 -21.79 -6.18 -9.90
C PRO A 30 -21.39 -5.07 -10.89
N LEU A 31 -20.11 -4.94 -11.19
CA LEU A 31 -19.57 -3.92 -12.08
C LEU A 31 -19.26 -4.52 -13.46
N ASN A 32 -19.42 -3.72 -14.51
CA ASN A 32 -19.09 -4.16 -15.87
C ASN A 32 -17.58 -4.45 -16.05
N ARG A 33 -16.73 -3.77 -15.28
CA ARG A 33 -15.26 -3.93 -15.31
C ARG A 33 -14.68 -3.71 -13.90
N HIS A 34 -13.43 -4.16 -13.71
CA HIS A 34 -12.61 -3.89 -12.51
C HIS A 34 -13.12 -4.49 -11.19
N ASN A 35 -14.03 -5.47 -11.22
CA ASN A 35 -14.52 -6.14 -10.01
C ASN A 35 -13.37 -6.60 -9.10
N GLY A 36 -12.31 -7.19 -9.65
CA GLY A 36 -11.15 -7.64 -8.87
C GLY A 36 -10.42 -6.52 -8.12
N ARG A 37 -10.24 -5.34 -8.74
CA ARG A 37 -9.60 -4.19 -8.08
C ARG A 37 -10.49 -3.62 -6.98
N VAL A 38 -11.78 -3.45 -7.27
CA VAL A 38 -12.75 -2.96 -6.28
C VAL A 38 -12.85 -3.92 -5.11
N THR A 39 -12.85 -5.22 -5.35
CA THR A 39 -12.85 -6.26 -4.33
C THR A 39 -11.65 -6.16 -3.39
N GLN A 40 -10.44 -5.92 -3.94
CA GLN A 40 -9.24 -5.71 -3.12
C GLN A 40 -9.35 -4.47 -2.22
N ILE A 41 -9.87 -3.37 -2.76
CA ILE A 41 -10.11 -2.14 -1.99
C ILE A 41 -11.14 -2.40 -0.89
N LEU A 42 -12.26 -3.04 -1.20
CA LEU A 42 -13.30 -3.38 -0.23
C LEU A 42 -12.77 -4.29 0.88
N LEU A 43 -11.93 -5.27 0.54
CA LEU A 43 -11.31 -6.12 1.54
C LEU A 43 -10.40 -5.33 2.46
N GLN A 44 -9.54 -4.46 1.92
CA GLN A 44 -8.69 -3.60 2.74
C GLN A 44 -9.52 -2.71 3.66
N LEU A 45 -10.55 -2.04 3.14
CA LEU A 45 -11.46 -1.22 3.95
C LEU A 45 -12.16 -2.02 5.05
N SER A 46 -12.58 -3.24 4.75
CA SER A 46 -13.20 -4.14 5.75
C SER A 46 -12.22 -4.56 6.84
N LEU A 47 -10.94 -4.79 6.48
CA LEU A 47 -9.89 -5.14 7.42
C LEU A 47 -9.44 -3.96 8.29
N MET A 48 -9.64 -2.71 7.81
CA MET A 48 -9.40 -1.51 8.60
C MET A 48 -10.32 -1.42 9.83
N GLY A 49 -11.42 -2.14 9.81
CA GLY A 49 -12.41 -2.11 10.87
C GLY A 49 -13.11 -0.76 10.99
N GLN A 50 -13.93 -0.61 12.05
CA GLN A 50 -14.66 0.63 12.30
C GLN A 50 -13.78 1.76 12.88
N ASN A 51 -12.52 1.50 13.19
CA ASN A 51 -11.56 2.50 13.64
C ASN A 51 -10.94 3.26 12.44
N ILE A 52 -11.74 4.10 11.81
CA ILE A 52 -11.33 4.98 10.70
C ILE A 52 -10.15 5.91 11.12
N ASN A 53 -9.96 6.15 12.40
CA ASN A 53 -8.89 6.98 12.95
C ASN A 53 -7.56 6.23 13.18
N SER A 54 -7.52 4.91 13.02
CA SER A 54 -6.26 4.18 13.05
C SER A 54 -5.64 4.21 11.65
N PRO A 55 -4.37 4.63 11.51
CA PRO A 55 -3.69 4.48 10.23
C PRO A 55 -3.68 3.00 9.88
N ALA A 56 -4.55 2.63 8.93
CA ALA A 56 -4.63 1.24 8.52
C ALA A 56 -3.30 0.83 7.88
N PRO A 57 -2.80 -0.33 8.24
CA PRO A 57 -1.66 -0.87 7.55
C PRO A 57 -2.08 -1.09 6.09
N CYS A 58 -1.46 -0.35 5.18
CA CYS A 58 -1.57 -0.61 3.75
C CYS A 58 -0.92 -1.96 3.46
N LEU A 59 -1.69 -3.04 3.57
CA LEU A 59 -1.21 -4.38 3.29
C LEU A 59 -0.91 -4.52 1.79
N MET A 60 0.22 -5.12 1.46
CA MET A 60 0.57 -5.44 0.07
C MET A 60 -0.25 -6.63 -0.46
N LEU A 61 -1.57 -6.56 -0.25
CA LEU A 61 -2.53 -7.61 -0.57
C LEU A 61 -2.54 -7.94 -2.05
N GLY A 62 -2.52 -6.92 -2.91
CA GLY A 62 -2.47 -7.13 -4.36
C GLY A 62 -1.27 -7.96 -4.80
N ARG A 63 -0.08 -7.66 -4.26
CA ARG A 63 1.15 -8.41 -4.55
C ARG A 63 1.08 -9.85 -4.01
N ALA A 64 0.55 -10.04 -2.80
CA ALA A 64 0.37 -11.36 -2.21
C ALA A 64 -0.61 -12.22 -3.02
N LEU A 65 -1.71 -11.65 -3.50
CA LEU A 65 -2.68 -12.34 -4.35
C LEU A 65 -2.10 -12.72 -5.71
N MET A 66 -1.30 -11.87 -6.33
CA MET A 66 -0.68 -12.16 -7.63
C MET A 66 0.30 -13.33 -7.59
N THR A 67 0.96 -13.58 -6.47
CA THR A 67 1.92 -14.68 -6.31
C THR A 67 1.27 -16.07 -6.33
N ASN A 68 -0.03 -16.18 -6.06
CA ASN A 68 -0.78 -17.43 -5.98
C ASN A 68 -2.14 -17.35 -6.69
N ALA A 69 -2.22 -16.57 -7.78
CA ALA A 69 -3.48 -16.25 -8.44
C ALA A 69 -4.30 -17.46 -8.88
N HIS A 70 -3.64 -18.51 -9.36
CA HIS A 70 -4.32 -19.73 -9.82
C HIS A 70 -5.03 -20.48 -8.69
N PHE A 71 -4.37 -20.69 -7.56
CA PHE A 71 -4.96 -21.38 -6.41
C PHE A 71 -6.24 -20.70 -5.91
N GLY A 72 -6.26 -19.38 -5.83
CA GLY A 72 -7.41 -18.65 -5.31
C GLY A 72 -8.67 -18.73 -6.17
N ILE A 73 -8.58 -19.12 -7.44
CA ILE A 73 -9.74 -19.29 -8.32
C ILE A 73 -10.44 -20.61 -8.00
N GLU A 74 -9.70 -21.68 -7.82
CA GLU A 74 -10.24 -23.02 -7.55
C GLU A 74 -10.95 -23.07 -6.20
N GLU A 75 -10.33 -22.55 -5.14
CA GLU A 75 -10.93 -22.53 -3.80
C GLU A 75 -12.20 -21.66 -3.75
N ARG A 76 -12.21 -20.54 -4.49
CA ARG A 76 -13.40 -19.70 -4.60
C ARG A 76 -14.53 -20.43 -5.30
N LEU A 77 -14.27 -21.04 -6.44
CA LEU A 77 -15.27 -21.80 -7.20
C LEU A 77 -15.77 -23.00 -6.41
N TYR A 78 -14.87 -23.71 -5.73
CA TYR A 78 -15.25 -24.82 -4.87
C TYR A 78 -16.18 -24.35 -3.74
N GLY A 79 -15.81 -23.32 -2.99
CA GLY A 79 -16.62 -22.76 -1.90
C GLY A 79 -18.01 -22.30 -2.37
N LEU A 80 -18.10 -21.62 -3.53
CA LEU A 80 -19.35 -21.15 -4.09
C LEU A 80 -20.27 -22.30 -4.54
N ARG A 81 -19.71 -23.39 -5.05
CA ARG A 81 -20.47 -24.59 -5.51
C ARG A 81 -20.94 -25.46 -4.38
N THR A 82 -20.06 -25.71 -3.40
CA THR A 82 -20.29 -26.69 -2.33
C THR A 82 -20.78 -26.09 -1.03
N ARG A 83 -20.70 -24.77 -0.89
CA ARG A 83 -20.89 -24.03 0.37
C ARG A 83 -19.91 -24.45 1.47
N GLN A 84 -18.79 -25.04 1.11
CA GLN A 84 -17.70 -25.36 2.02
C GLN A 84 -16.62 -24.27 1.93
N TRP A 85 -16.61 -23.37 2.89
CA TRP A 85 -15.77 -22.17 2.86
C TRP A 85 -14.34 -22.38 3.37
N SER A 86 -14.08 -23.51 4.03
CA SER A 86 -12.80 -23.79 4.69
C SER A 86 -11.59 -23.70 3.75
N PRO A 87 -11.58 -24.29 2.55
CA PRO A 87 -10.44 -24.16 1.63
C PRO A 87 -10.18 -22.70 1.22
N TYR A 88 -11.24 -21.95 0.92
CA TYR A 88 -11.13 -20.54 0.58
C TYR A 88 -10.59 -19.69 1.74
N LEU A 89 -11.11 -19.89 2.96
CA LEU A 89 -10.66 -19.16 4.13
C LEU A 89 -9.19 -19.47 4.44
N GLN A 90 -8.77 -20.74 4.35
CA GLN A 90 -7.37 -21.13 4.53
C GLN A 90 -6.46 -20.46 3.49
N TYR A 91 -6.85 -20.44 2.23
CA TYR A 91 -6.12 -19.74 1.17
C TYR A 91 -5.98 -18.25 1.47
N MET A 92 -7.08 -17.60 1.85
CA MET A 92 -7.08 -16.15 2.15
C MET A 92 -6.27 -15.81 3.39
N LEU A 93 -6.34 -16.64 4.45
CA LEU A 93 -5.51 -16.45 5.65
C LEU A 93 -4.02 -16.57 5.35
N LYS A 94 -3.61 -17.55 4.54
CA LYS A 94 -2.23 -17.68 4.06
C LYS A 94 -1.81 -16.46 3.24
N THR A 95 -2.69 -15.97 2.37
CA THR A 95 -2.44 -14.78 1.54
C THR A 95 -2.31 -13.52 2.38
N LEU A 96 -3.14 -13.34 3.39
CA LEU A 96 -3.05 -12.22 4.34
C LEU A 96 -1.76 -12.28 5.15
N SER A 97 -1.39 -13.46 5.68
CA SER A 97 -0.12 -13.64 6.39
C SER A 97 1.08 -13.23 5.49
N LYS A 98 1.07 -13.64 4.23
CA LYS A 98 2.08 -13.22 3.26
C LYS A 98 2.06 -11.72 2.99
N ALA A 99 0.88 -11.11 2.89
CA ALA A 99 0.75 -9.66 2.69
C ALA A 99 1.32 -8.88 3.89
N ILE A 100 1.12 -9.37 5.11
CA ILE A 100 1.69 -8.79 6.34
C ILE A 100 3.22 -8.85 6.31
N LEU A 101 3.79 -9.99 5.99
CA LEU A 101 5.25 -10.15 5.88
C LEU A 101 5.85 -9.21 4.82
N LEU A 102 5.28 -9.20 3.61
CA LEU A 102 5.73 -8.30 2.53
C LEU A 102 5.63 -6.81 2.93
N SER A 103 4.60 -6.44 3.69
CA SER A 103 4.43 -5.06 4.17
C SER A 103 5.45 -4.70 5.25
N GLY A 104 5.74 -5.64 6.16
CA GLY A 104 6.78 -5.50 7.19
C GLY A 104 8.17 -5.33 6.59
N ASP A 105 8.52 -6.15 5.61
CA ASP A 105 9.80 -6.07 4.89
C ASP A 105 9.95 -4.73 4.15
N LEU A 106 8.89 -4.28 3.49
CA LEU A 106 8.89 -2.97 2.83
C LEU A 106 9.09 -1.84 3.84
N LEU A 107 8.35 -1.86 4.96
CA LEU A 107 8.47 -0.83 6.00
C LEU A 107 9.88 -0.79 6.58
N SER A 108 10.45 -1.96 6.91
CA SER A 108 11.82 -2.06 7.41
C SER A 108 12.85 -1.54 6.41
N SER A 109 12.64 -1.81 5.11
CA SER A 109 13.50 -1.30 4.04
C SER A 109 13.41 0.22 3.90
N LEU A 110 12.20 0.78 4.01
CA LEU A 110 12.00 2.24 3.97
C LEU A 110 12.62 2.94 5.19
N GLN A 111 12.49 2.36 6.38
CA GLN A 111 13.11 2.90 7.60
C GLN A 111 14.64 2.90 7.48
N ARG A 112 15.22 1.81 6.97
CA ARG A 112 16.67 1.73 6.73
C ARG A 112 17.12 2.77 5.70
N LEU A 113 16.42 2.91 4.59
CA LEU A 113 16.71 3.90 3.56
C LEU A 113 16.63 5.33 4.11
N TYR A 114 15.62 5.61 4.94
CA TYR A 114 15.49 6.91 5.60
C TYR A 114 16.70 7.21 6.50
N ALA A 115 17.07 6.28 7.35
CA ALA A 115 18.23 6.44 8.25
C ALA A 115 19.54 6.61 7.47
N GLN A 116 19.74 5.87 6.39
CA GLN A 116 20.91 6.00 5.51
C GLN A 116 20.94 7.37 4.83
N ALA A 117 19.82 7.85 4.31
CA ALA A 117 19.74 9.18 3.68
C ALA A 117 20.04 10.29 4.68
N GLU A 118 19.51 10.19 5.91
CA GLU A 118 19.79 11.17 6.97
C GLU A 118 21.26 11.20 7.37
N ALA A 119 21.86 10.01 7.59
CA ALA A 119 23.29 9.90 7.93
C ALA A 119 24.19 10.45 6.81
N TYR A 120 23.86 10.14 5.56
CA TYR A 120 24.60 10.62 4.40
C TYR A 120 24.53 12.14 4.25
N LEU A 121 23.36 12.75 4.42
CA LEU A 121 23.23 14.22 4.39
C LEU A 121 24.06 14.91 5.49
N LYS A 122 24.12 14.32 6.69
CA LYS A 122 25.00 14.82 7.77
C LYS A 122 26.47 14.74 7.38
N MET A 123 26.89 13.64 6.76
CA MET A 123 28.28 13.40 6.35
C MET A 123 28.76 14.40 5.28
N ILE A 124 27.90 14.74 4.31
CA ILE A 124 28.25 15.69 3.22
C ILE A 124 28.02 17.16 3.56
N GLY A 125 27.69 17.49 4.83
CA GLY A 125 27.47 18.87 5.27
C GLY A 125 26.10 19.45 4.94
N LEU A 126 25.16 18.66 4.49
CA LEU A 126 23.77 19.07 4.18
C LEU A 126 22.77 18.66 5.27
N ALA A 127 23.18 18.68 6.54
CA ALA A 127 22.37 18.26 7.67
C ALA A 127 21.00 18.99 7.76
N SER A 128 20.96 20.29 7.38
CA SER A 128 19.70 21.06 7.34
C SER A 128 18.69 20.50 6.34
N HIS A 129 19.12 19.79 5.30
CA HIS A 129 18.24 19.20 4.30
C HIS A 129 17.56 17.92 4.81
N ALA A 130 18.04 17.33 5.92
CA ALA A 130 17.38 16.17 6.54
C ALA A 130 15.94 16.48 6.99
N ALA A 131 15.62 17.73 7.32
CA ALA A 131 14.28 18.15 7.67
C ALA A 131 13.25 17.97 6.52
N PHE A 132 13.70 17.83 5.29
CA PHE A 132 12.84 17.61 4.12
C PHE A 132 12.59 16.14 3.81
N LEU A 133 13.38 15.22 4.36
CA LEU A 133 13.23 13.77 4.12
C LEU A 133 11.83 13.25 4.44
N PRO A 134 11.18 13.60 5.57
CA PRO A 134 9.84 13.08 5.88
C PRO A 134 8.82 13.35 4.78
N VAL A 135 8.90 14.53 4.15
CA VAL A 135 7.99 14.92 3.07
C VAL A 135 8.34 14.19 1.77
N ILE A 136 9.64 14.05 1.46
CA ILE A 136 10.09 13.32 0.28
C ILE A 136 9.67 11.84 0.36
N PHE A 137 9.79 11.22 1.53
CA PHE A 137 9.33 9.85 1.73
C PHE A 137 7.81 9.71 1.69
N LYS A 138 7.07 10.75 2.08
CA LYS A 138 5.61 10.81 1.97
C LYS A 138 5.15 11.04 0.52
N HIS A 139 5.94 11.79 -0.26
CA HIS A 139 5.68 12.14 -1.65
C HIS A 139 6.89 11.74 -2.52
N PRO A 140 7.08 10.44 -2.80
CA PRO A 140 8.29 9.91 -3.43
C PRO A 140 8.49 10.38 -4.88
N ALA A 141 7.49 11.00 -5.48
CA ALA A 141 7.57 11.70 -6.76
C ALA A 141 6.92 13.07 -6.59
N CYS A 142 7.68 14.15 -6.76
CA CYS A 142 7.18 15.51 -6.61
C CYS A 142 7.79 16.46 -7.63
N ARG A 143 7.00 17.47 -8.00
CA ARG A 143 7.48 18.61 -8.79
C ARG A 143 7.93 19.72 -7.86
N THR A 144 8.86 20.57 -8.35
CA THR A 144 9.37 21.71 -7.58
C THR A 144 8.25 22.64 -7.06
N GLY A 145 7.18 22.83 -7.85
CA GLY A 145 6.03 23.64 -7.44
C GLY A 145 5.25 23.03 -6.29
N GLU A 146 5.02 21.71 -6.32
CA GLU A 146 4.35 20.97 -5.25
C GLU A 146 5.16 20.98 -3.97
N PHE A 147 6.48 20.74 -4.07
CA PHE A 147 7.39 20.83 -2.94
C PHE A 147 7.38 22.22 -2.29
N SER A 148 7.41 23.30 -3.09
CA SER A 148 7.38 24.66 -2.57
C SER A 148 6.07 24.99 -1.85
N SER A 149 4.93 24.45 -2.31
CA SER A 149 3.63 24.63 -1.66
C SER A 149 3.53 23.88 -0.33
N ILE A 150 4.05 22.64 -0.27
CA ILE A 150 4.03 21.83 0.96
C ILE A 150 4.86 22.49 2.07
N PHE A 151 6.02 23.05 1.74
CA PHE A 151 6.93 23.68 2.72
C PHE A 151 6.71 25.17 2.89
N THR A 152 5.74 25.77 2.21
CA THR A 152 5.52 27.22 2.24
C THR A 152 6.81 28.01 1.95
N THR A 153 7.68 27.46 1.10
CA THR A 153 8.97 28.05 0.74
C THR A 153 8.89 28.70 -0.64
N ARG A 154 9.81 29.65 -0.89
CA ARG A 154 9.94 30.24 -2.22
C ARG A 154 10.39 29.16 -3.22
N ARG A 155 9.81 29.17 -4.43
CA ARG A 155 10.10 28.19 -5.49
C ARG A 155 11.60 28.06 -5.81
N GLN A 156 12.34 29.16 -5.71
CA GLN A 156 13.81 29.16 -5.91
C GLN A 156 14.53 28.35 -4.83
N VAL A 157 14.14 28.51 -3.55
CA VAL A 157 14.70 27.76 -2.43
C VAL A 157 14.36 26.27 -2.55
N ALA A 158 13.10 25.95 -2.88
CA ALA A 158 12.67 24.57 -3.15
C ALA A 158 13.49 23.92 -4.27
N SER A 159 13.74 24.64 -5.37
CA SER A 159 14.55 24.17 -6.48
C SER A 159 15.99 23.92 -6.05
N HIS A 160 16.56 24.78 -5.23
CA HIS A 160 17.94 24.61 -4.72
C HIS A 160 18.05 23.34 -3.86
N ILE A 161 17.15 23.16 -2.89
CA ILE A 161 17.14 21.99 -2.01
C ILE A 161 16.99 20.71 -2.82
N LEU A 162 16.04 20.65 -3.76
CA LEU A 162 15.81 19.49 -4.59
C LEU A 162 17.00 19.17 -5.50
N ASN A 163 17.69 20.18 -6.02
CA ASN A 163 18.90 19.99 -6.81
C ASN A 163 20.07 19.47 -5.96
N ASP A 164 20.20 19.95 -4.72
CA ASP A 164 21.23 19.45 -3.81
C ASP A 164 20.98 17.98 -3.43
N LEU A 165 19.72 17.61 -3.17
CA LEU A 165 19.32 16.23 -2.91
C LEU A 165 19.52 15.32 -4.14
N ALA A 166 19.30 15.87 -5.34
CA ALA A 166 19.57 15.14 -6.58
C ALA A 166 21.08 14.96 -6.81
N ARG A 167 21.91 15.98 -6.56
CA ARG A 167 23.39 15.89 -6.59
C ARG A 167 23.91 14.92 -5.56
N ALA A 168 23.31 14.87 -4.39
CA ALA A 168 23.61 13.90 -3.35
C ALA A 168 23.17 12.46 -3.71
N GLY A 169 22.49 12.26 -4.85
CA GLY A 169 22.04 10.93 -5.29
C GLY A 169 20.86 10.36 -4.52
N ILE A 170 20.18 11.16 -3.68
CA ILE A 170 18.96 10.76 -2.95
C ILE A 170 17.74 10.82 -3.88
N LEU A 171 17.70 11.82 -4.75
CA LEU A 171 16.66 11.97 -5.77
C LEU A 171 17.22 11.74 -7.16
N GLU A 172 16.37 11.28 -8.06
CA GLU A 172 16.64 11.16 -9.49
C GLU A 172 15.64 12.02 -10.27
N ARG A 173 16.13 12.72 -11.29
CA ARG A 173 15.26 13.50 -12.18
C ARG A 173 14.71 12.59 -13.27
N VAL A 174 13.39 12.43 -13.27
CA VAL A 174 12.65 11.71 -14.32
C VAL A 174 11.69 12.70 -14.97
N GLU A 175 11.97 13.12 -16.19
CA GLU A 175 11.24 14.18 -16.88
C GLU A 175 11.13 15.47 -16.03
N ASP A 176 9.91 15.94 -15.77
CA ASP A 176 9.62 17.11 -14.93
C ASP A 176 9.49 16.82 -13.43
N CYS A 177 9.69 15.59 -13.02
CA CYS A 177 9.57 15.14 -11.63
C CYS A 177 10.92 14.77 -11.04
N LEU A 178 11.04 14.94 -9.72
CA LEU A 178 12.12 14.38 -8.91
C LEU A 178 11.56 13.18 -8.15
N VAL A 179 12.19 12.04 -8.31
CA VAL A 179 11.74 10.75 -7.75
C VAL A 179 12.80 10.24 -6.78
N LEU A 180 12.35 9.63 -5.68
CA LEU A 180 13.27 8.98 -4.73
C LEU A 180 14.03 7.88 -5.47
N LYS A 181 15.37 7.96 -5.44
CA LYS A 181 16.21 7.00 -6.13
C LYS A 181 16.13 5.63 -5.47
N LYS A 182 15.95 4.60 -6.28
CA LYS A 182 16.07 3.23 -5.80
C LYS A 182 17.53 2.98 -5.45
N VAL A 183 17.80 2.68 -4.19
CA VAL A 183 19.13 2.22 -3.79
C VAL A 183 19.24 0.78 -4.24
N ASP A 184 20.07 0.55 -5.25
CA ASP A 184 20.44 -0.80 -5.63
C ASP A 184 21.25 -1.41 -4.50
N SER A 185 20.74 -2.52 -3.99
CA SER A 185 21.34 -3.33 -2.91
C SER A 185 22.48 -4.18 -3.46
#